data_59b1e19eec6f08525a371afafcb6dbdc
#
_entry.id   59b1e19eec6f08525a371afafcb6dbdc
#
_cell.length_a   1.000
_cell.length_b   1.000
_cell.length_c   1.000
_cell.angle_alpha   90.00
_cell.angle_beta   90.00
_cell.angle_gamma   90.00
#
_symmetry.space_group_name_H-M   'P 1'
#
loop_
_entity.id
_entity.type
_entity.pdbx_description
1 polymer ?
#
loop_
_entity_poly.entity_id
_entity_poly.type
_entity_poly.pdbx_seq_one_letter_code
_entity_poly.pdbx_strand_id
1 'polypeptide(L)'
;MRYSFLAPALALAFASSVFADADAPPSDVLSLTAADFDDIVNPEPLILVEFFAPWCGHCKALAPHYEEAATELKEKNIKLAKVDCVDQADLCQANGIGGYPTLRVYKNGEYADYSGPRKADGIVAYMTKQSLPAVSTVTAENHVEFQSSDKVVAIAYVSDPSDPLAVEFAKTADAHRDDYLFGQSSDPQVLASLGVSAPALIVYRSFDAPSVEYPYPIASATPKDISEWLAELAIPIIDEVNGDNYAVYAQSQKPLAYLFLDPSDEGKDAKLAEIKPVAEKFKSKVNFVWIDAVKFGDHGKALNLQEAKWPSFVVQDLEKQLKYPYDQSKEVSAAAVEDWVQQYLDDKLTPELKSEPIPESQDESVFTLVGKQFEEVVFDDNKDVFVEFYATWCGHCKRLKPTWDNLGDHFAAQKDKILIAKMEATENDLPPSVPFRVQGFPTLKFKPAGGREWLDYEGDRGFDSLVAYVTEHAKNDLTKVVVPEEEPAQVPLGGASENTSTETPEHNEL
;
A
#
# COMPACT_ATOMS: atom_id res chain seq x y z
N MET A 1 43.69 -14.40 79.87
CA MET A 1 43.83 -14.81 78.48
C MET A 1 42.49 -14.59 77.81
N ARG A 2 42.35 -13.53 77.04
CA ARG A 2 41.12 -13.23 76.27
C ARG A 2 41.53 -13.14 74.79
N TYR A 3 41.03 -14.03 73.96
CA TYR A 3 41.20 -13.99 72.52
C TYR A 3 40.06 -13.21 71.92
N SER A 4 40.35 -12.11 71.24
CA SER A 4 39.40 -11.38 70.41
C SER A 4 39.53 -11.92 68.96
N PHE A 5 38.44 -12.39 68.38
CA PHE A 5 38.33 -12.72 66.98
C PHE A 5 37.83 -11.50 66.19
N LEU A 6 38.66 -10.96 65.31
CA LEU A 6 38.26 -10.03 64.27
C LEU A 6 37.83 -10.86 63.03
N ALA A 7 36.59 -10.65 62.60
CA ALA A 7 36.11 -11.15 61.28
C ALA A 7 36.37 -10.06 60.20
N PRO A 8 36.91 -10.43 59.05
CA PRO A 8 36.96 -9.51 57.92
C PRO A 8 35.66 -9.51 57.14
N ALA A 9 35.06 -8.29 56.95
CA ALA A 9 33.95 -8.07 56.04
C ALA A 9 34.42 -8.13 54.59
N LEU A 10 33.91 -9.10 53.86
CA LEU A 10 34.14 -9.26 52.42
C LEU A 10 33.15 -8.37 51.66
N ALA A 11 33.59 -7.25 51.10
CA ALA A 11 32.81 -6.43 50.20
C ALA A 11 32.80 -7.06 48.83
N LEU A 12 31.65 -7.64 48.40
CA LEU A 12 31.43 -8.04 47.02
C LEU A 12 31.14 -6.79 46.17
N ALA A 13 32.12 -6.40 45.37
CA ALA A 13 31.90 -5.44 44.28
C ALA A 13 31.24 -6.17 43.11
N PHE A 14 29.96 -5.85 42.82
CA PHE A 14 29.30 -6.21 41.59
C PHE A 14 29.88 -5.35 40.47
N ALA A 15 30.80 -5.91 39.69
CA ALA A 15 31.19 -5.35 38.42
C ALA A 15 30.08 -5.70 37.40
N SER A 16 29.25 -4.71 37.05
CA SER A 16 28.34 -4.80 35.90
C SER A 16 29.25 -4.83 34.65
N SER A 17 29.48 -6.00 34.08
CA SER A 17 30.07 -6.14 32.77
C SER A 17 29.06 -5.70 31.72
N VAL A 18 29.27 -4.48 31.20
CA VAL A 18 28.70 -4.05 29.94
C VAL A 18 29.36 -4.91 28.87
N PHE A 19 28.67 -5.94 28.36
CA PHE A 19 29.05 -6.61 27.14
C PHE A 19 28.84 -5.60 26.00
N ALA A 20 29.85 -4.85 25.64
CA ALA A 20 29.93 -4.26 24.33
C ALA A 20 30.10 -5.44 23.34
N ASP A 21 29.23 -5.50 22.34
CA ASP A 21 29.28 -6.42 21.21
C ASP A 21 30.59 -6.09 20.43
N ALA A 22 31.66 -6.81 20.71
CA ALA A 22 33.01 -6.48 20.26
C ALA A 22 33.36 -7.09 18.88
N ASP A 23 32.37 -7.69 18.15
CA ASP A 23 32.62 -8.42 16.91
C ASP A 23 31.78 -7.94 15.69
N ALA A 24 31.02 -6.86 15.79
CA ALA A 24 30.42 -6.25 14.60
C ALA A 24 31.50 -5.42 13.86
N PRO A 25 31.62 -5.55 12.52
CA PRO A 25 32.48 -4.67 11.75
C PRO A 25 32.09 -3.20 11.98
N PRO A 26 33.02 -2.25 11.96
CA PRO A 26 32.72 -0.85 12.16
C PRO A 26 31.71 -0.40 11.12
N SER A 27 30.60 0.19 11.56
CA SER A 27 29.54 0.72 10.69
C SER A 27 30.07 1.89 9.86
N ASP A 28 29.76 1.90 8.56
CA ASP A 28 30.00 3.03 7.67
C ASP A 28 28.87 4.06 7.71
N VAL A 29 27.78 3.79 8.45
CA VAL A 29 26.67 4.72 8.73
C VAL A 29 27.02 5.58 9.94
N LEU A 30 27.03 6.91 9.76
CA LEU A 30 27.31 7.86 10.83
C LEU A 30 26.12 7.92 11.80
N SER A 31 26.35 7.75 13.09
CA SER A 31 25.31 7.99 14.12
C SER A 31 25.40 9.45 14.59
N LEU A 32 24.34 10.24 14.33
CA LEU A 32 24.31 11.66 14.61
C LEU A 32 23.46 11.97 15.84
N THR A 33 23.89 13.01 16.56
CA THR A 33 23.20 13.58 17.71
C THR A 33 22.87 15.05 17.45
N ALA A 34 22.07 15.67 18.33
CA ALA A 34 21.78 17.11 18.24
C ALA A 34 23.05 18.01 18.34
N ALA A 35 24.16 17.47 18.90
CA ALA A 35 25.39 18.23 19.05
C ALA A 35 26.23 18.33 17.78
N ASP A 36 26.10 17.37 16.87
CA ASP A 36 26.95 17.23 15.67
C ASP A 36 26.17 17.21 14.34
N PHE A 37 24.85 17.15 14.39
CA PHE A 37 24.01 17.06 13.20
C PHE A 37 24.28 18.20 12.19
N ASP A 38 24.16 19.45 12.64
CA ASP A 38 24.32 20.61 11.75
C ASP A 38 25.76 20.75 11.24
N ASP A 39 26.74 20.44 12.07
CA ASP A 39 28.16 20.51 11.72
C ASP A 39 28.58 19.44 10.68
N ILE A 40 27.88 18.31 10.68
CA ILE A 40 28.16 17.21 9.74
C ILE A 40 27.29 17.30 8.49
N VAL A 41 25.98 17.59 8.66
CA VAL A 41 25.03 17.51 7.53
C VAL A 41 25.09 18.74 6.62
N ASN A 42 25.16 19.95 7.21
CA ASN A 42 25.09 21.18 6.44
C ASN A 42 26.25 21.41 5.46
N PRO A 43 27.51 21.07 5.77
CA PRO A 43 28.62 21.25 4.84
C PRO A 43 28.75 20.14 3.78
N GLU A 44 28.00 19.02 3.92
CA GLU A 44 28.11 17.92 2.97
C GLU A 44 27.45 18.28 1.64
N PRO A 45 28.13 18.07 0.51
CA PRO A 45 27.53 18.24 -0.81
C PRO A 45 26.34 17.34 -1.03
N LEU A 46 26.37 16.11 -0.44
CA LEU A 46 25.31 15.11 -0.52
C LEU A 46 25.43 14.11 0.64
N ILE A 47 24.38 13.99 1.41
CA ILE A 47 24.27 12.98 2.49
C ILE A 47 22.84 12.49 2.63
N LEU A 48 22.65 11.19 2.88
CA LEU A 48 21.36 10.60 3.21
C LEU A 48 21.27 10.39 4.71
N VAL A 49 20.18 10.86 5.34
CA VAL A 49 19.94 10.72 6.77
C VAL A 49 18.67 9.93 7.02
N GLU A 50 18.79 8.83 7.79
CA GLU A 50 17.67 8.07 8.34
C GLU A 50 17.30 8.60 9.72
N PHE A 51 16.05 8.98 9.91
CA PHE A 51 15.45 9.23 11.22
C PHE A 51 14.67 7.97 11.64
N PHE A 52 15.12 7.32 12.71
CA PHE A 52 14.59 6.00 13.08
C PHE A 52 14.22 5.91 14.56
N ALA A 53 13.54 4.79 14.92
CA ALA A 53 13.36 4.39 16.32
C ALA A 53 13.78 2.91 16.48
N PRO A 54 14.47 2.53 17.58
CA PRO A 54 14.99 1.16 17.77
C PRO A 54 13.92 0.06 17.83
N TRP A 55 12.71 0.42 18.21
CA TRP A 55 11.55 -0.49 18.27
C TRP A 55 10.78 -0.62 16.96
N CYS A 56 11.09 0.21 15.95
CA CYS A 56 10.38 0.25 14.68
C CYS A 56 10.75 -0.96 13.79
N GLY A 57 9.77 -1.78 13.44
CA GLY A 57 9.98 -2.96 12.59
C GLY A 57 10.49 -2.64 11.18
N HIS A 58 9.99 -1.56 10.57
CA HIS A 58 10.43 -1.11 9.24
C HIS A 58 11.87 -0.58 9.26
N CYS A 59 12.30 0.08 10.35
CA CYS A 59 13.68 0.52 10.51
C CYS A 59 14.63 -0.68 10.64
N LYS A 60 14.23 -1.71 11.41
CA LYS A 60 15.00 -2.96 11.53
C LYS A 60 15.14 -3.69 10.20
N ALA A 61 14.12 -3.65 9.36
CA ALA A 61 14.18 -4.24 8.01
C ALA A 61 15.09 -3.44 7.06
N LEU A 62 15.13 -2.11 7.20
CA LEU A 62 15.98 -1.24 6.40
C LEU A 62 17.46 -1.32 6.81
N ALA A 63 17.77 -1.46 8.10
CA ALA A 63 19.12 -1.36 8.64
C ALA A 63 20.19 -2.16 7.88
N PRO A 64 20.02 -3.46 7.55
CA PRO A 64 21.06 -4.21 6.81
C PRO A 64 21.31 -3.63 5.42
N HIS A 65 20.29 -3.20 4.71
CA HIS A 65 20.40 -2.58 3.39
C HIS A 65 21.06 -1.19 3.46
N TYR A 66 20.78 -0.45 4.53
CA TYR A 66 21.35 0.87 4.76
C TYR A 66 22.85 0.80 5.04
N GLU A 67 23.29 -0.18 5.85
CA GLU A 67 24.71 -0.45 6.12
C GLU A 67 25.47 -0.90 4.85
N GLU A 68 24.89 -1.82 4.07
CA GLU A 68 25.46 -2.27 2.78
C GLU A 68 25.60 -1.11 1.80
N ALA A 69 24.56 -0.29 1.65
CA ALA A 69 24.60 0.90 0.80
C ALA A 69 25.63 1.92 1.27
N ALA A 70 25.78 2.13 2.58
CA ALA A 70 26.78 3.05 3.14
C ALA A 70 28.21 2.63 2.79
N THR A 71 28.50 1.32 2.87
CA THR A 71 29.82 0.77 2.52
C THR A 71 30.15 0.99 1.05
N GLU A 72 29.20 0.77 0.14
CA GLU A 72 29.41 0.99 -1.29
C GLU A 72 29.52 2.48 -1.64
N LEU A 73 28.66 3.33 -1.07
CA LEU A 73 28.64 4.76 -1.34
C LEU A 73 29.83 5.52 -0.76
N LYS A 74 30.47 4.98 0.27
CA LYS A 74 31.71 5.51 0.85
C LYS A 74 32.83 5.61 -0.19
N GLU A 75 32.93 4.64 -1.10
CA GLU A 75 33.92 4.67 -2.21
C GLU A 75 33.67 5.82 -3.18
N LYS A 76 32.41 6.32 -3.24
CA LYS A 76 31.99 7.46 -4.05
C LYS A 76 31.97 8.78 -3.28
N ASN A 77 32.47 8.80 -2.04
CA ASN A 77 32.41 9.92 -1.09
C ASN A 77 30.99 10.42 -0.79
N ILE A 78 30.02 9.54 -0.82
CA ILE A 78 28.64 9.83 -0.43
C ILE A 78 28.40 9.22 0.94
N LYS A 79 28.01 10.05 1.92
CA LYS A 79 27.82 9.62 3.29
C LYS A 79 26.38 9.20 3.55
N LEU A 80 26.22 8.18 4.40
CA LEU A 80 24.94 7.82 4.99
C LEU A 80 25.03 8.05 6.51
N ALA A 81 23.94 8.57 7.08
CA ALA A 81 23.85 8.84 8.51
C ALA A 81 22.49 8.41 9.08
N LYS A 82 22.42 8.23 10.39
CA LYS A 82 21.18 7.91 11.11
C LYS A 82 21.06 8.70 12.41
N VAL A 83 19.83 9.03 12.78
CA VAL A 83 19.46 9.72 14.02
C VAL A 83 18.46 8.85 14.77
N ASP A 84 18.77 8.48 16.01
CA ASP A 84 17.84 7.82 16.91
C ASP A 84 16.85 8.84 17.51
N CYS A 85 15.62 8.84 17.06
CA CYS A 85 14.60 9.78 17.51
C CYS A 85 14.02 9.47 18.89
N VAL A 86 14.39 8.35 19.52
CA VAL A 86 14.09 8.12 20.94
C VAL A 86 15.07 8.89 21.81
N ASP A 87 16.36 8.86 21.46
CA ASP A 87 17.41 9.57 22.18
C ASP A 87 17.50 11.06 21.80
N GLN A 88 17.17 11.40 20.55
CA GLN A 88 17.28 12.74 19.96
C GLN A 88 15.89 13.33 19.62
N ALA A 89 14.92 13.21 20.55
CA ALA A 89 13.52 13.60 20.31
C ALA A 89 13.35 15.06 19.86
N ASP A 90 14.08 15.98 20.49
CA ASP A 90 13.99 17.42 20.18
C ASP A 90 14.53 17.72 18.77
N LEU A 91 15.62 17.06 18.34
CA LEU A 91 16.16 17.19 16.99
C LEU A 91 15.16 16.67 15.96
N CYS A 92 14.56 15.51 16.19
CA CYS A 92 13.57 14.93 15.28
C CYS A 92 12.30 15.78 15.19
N GLN A 93 11.84 16.33 16.33
CA GLN A 93 10.71 17.26 16.36
C GLN A 93 11.02 18.55 15.58
N ALA A 94 12.20 19.15 15.78
CA ALA A 94 12.64 20.34 15.05
C ALA A 94 12.71 20.09 13.53
N ASN A 95 13.06 18.88 13.12
CA ASN A 95 13.04 18.44 11.71
C ASN A 95 11.66 17.99 11.22
N GLY A 96 10.59 18.07 12.02
CA GLY A 96 9.23 17.71 11.60
C GLY A 96 9.04 16.22 11.30
N ILE A 97 9.79 15.33 11.98
CA ILE A 97 9.69 13.88 11.79
C ILE A 97 8.41 13.36 12.45
N GLY A 98 7.45 12.89 11.63
CA GLY A 98 6.15 12.39 12.09
C GLY A 98 6.01 10.85 12.09
N GLY A 99 7.01 10.12 11.59
CA GLY A 99 6.96 8.65 11.51
C GLY A 99 8.31 8.03 11.20
N TYR A 100 8.43 6.69 11.33
CA TYR A 100 9.70 5.97 11.17
C TYR A 100 9.58 4.79 10.21
N PRO A 101 10.65 4.51 9.38
CA PRO A 101 11.77 5.41 9.15
C PRO A 101 11.38 6.57 8.23
N THR A 102 11.91 7.78 8.50
CA THR A 102 11.93 8.89 7.56
C THR A 102 13.34 9.04 7.02
N LEU A 103 13.48 9.04 5.69
CA LEU A 103 14.77 9.25 5.02
C LEU A 103 14.75 10.59 4.31
N ARG A 104 15.84 11.35 4.45
CA ARG A 104 16.03 12.66 3.80
C ARG A 104 17.38 12.77 3.13
N VAL A 105 17.37 13.27 1.90
CA VAL A 105 18.57 13.62 1.15
C VAL A 105 18.89 15.09 1.44
N TYR A 106 20.07 15.34 2.00
CA TYR A 106 20.56 16.70 2.21
C TYR A 106 21.61 17.05 1.17
N LYS A 107 21.50 18.26 0.61
CA LYS A 107 22.46 18.86 -0.33
C LYS A 107 22.82 20.26 0.19
N ASN A 108 24.06 20.42 0.68
CA ASN A 108 24.52 21.69 1.24
C ASN A 108 23.57 22.30 2.28
N GLY A 109 23.00 21.44 3.16
CA GLY A 109 22.09 21.83 4.25
C GLY A 109 20.59 21.91 3.87
N GLU A 110 20.24 21.93 2.60
CA GLU A 110 18.84 21.83 2.16
C GLU A 110 18.43 20.37 1.99
N TYR A 111 17.20 20.02 2.33
CA TYR A 111 16.74 18.64 2.24
C TYR A 111 15.51 18.46 1.34
N ALA A 112 15.42 17.24 0.79
CA ALA A 112 14.23 16.69 0.18
C ALA A 112 13.96 15.30 0.78
N ASP A 113 12.70 14.87 0.78
CA ASP A 113 12.37 13.52 1.21
C ASP A 113 12.92 12.51 0.19
N TYR A 114 13.45 11.39 0.70
CA TYR A 114 13.94 10.30 -0.13
C TYR A 114 12.77 9.51 -0.73
N SER A 115 12.71 9.44 -2.05
CA SER A 115 11.66 8.76 -2.81
C SER A 115 12.11 7.44 -3.45
N GLY A 116 13.38 7.04 -3.25
CA GLY A 116 13.97 5.84 -3.86
C GLY A 116 13.60 4.53 -3.18
N PRO A 117 14.00 3.38 -3.78
CA PRO A 117 13.84 2.06 -3.20
C PRO A 117 14.64 1.89 -1.91
N ARG A 118 14.15 1.05 -0.97
CA ARG A 118 14.78 0.84 0.34
C ARG A 118 15.72 -0.36 0.43
N LYS A 119 16.04 -1.01 -0.69
CA LYS A 119 17.08 -2.03 -0.79
C LYS A 119 18.45 -1.38 -1.06
N ALA A 120 19.53 -2.07 -0.74
CA ALA A 120 20.88 -1.52 -0.85
C ALA A 120 21.20 -1.02 -2.26
N ASP A 121 20.96 -1.84 -3.28
CA ASP A 121 21.17 -1.50 -4.70
C ASP A 121 20.37 -0.25 -5.13
N GLY A 122 19.12 -0.15 -4.66
CA GLY A 122 18.25 1.00 -4.93
C GLY A 122 18.75 2.28 -4.27
N ILE A 123 19.21 2.20 -3.00
CA ILE A 123 19.78 3.35 -2.28
C ILE A 123 21.06 3.82 -2.98
N VAL A 124 21.94 2.89 -3.36
CA VAL A 124 23.19 3.18 -4.07
C VAL A 124 22.93 3.86 -5.41
N ALA A 125 22.02 3.30 -6.22
CA ALA A 125 21.64 3.86 -7.53
C ALA A 125 21.06 5.27 -7.38
N TYR A 126 20.12 5.46 -6.45
CA TYR A 126 19.51 6.74 -6.17
C TYR A 126 20.54 7.80 -5.73
N MET A 127 21.35 7.50 -4.72
CA MET A 127 22.32 8.46 -4.19
C MET A 127 23.44 8.74 -5.19
N THR A 128 23.86 7.76 -5.99
CA THR A 128 24.82 7.97 -7.09
C THR A 128 24.24 8.93 -8.11
N LYS A 129 22.98 8.73 -8.52
CA LYS A 129 22.26 9.63 -9.44
C LYS A 129 22.14 11.05 -8.86
N GLN A 130 21.84 11.19 -7.57
CA GLN A 130 21.78 12.48 -6.88
C GLN A 130 23.13 13.23 -6.83
N SER A 131 24.25 12.54 -6.91
CA SER A 131 25.60 13.14 -6.94
C SER A 131 25.97 13.72 -8.31
N LEU A 132 25.26 13.31 -9.37
CA LEU A 132 25.48 13.78 -10.74
C LEU A 132 24.74 15.08 -11.02
N PRO A 133 25.15 15.89 -12.01
CA PRO A 133 24.32 16.97 -12.53
C PRO A 133 23.02 16.41 -13.13
N ALA A 134 21.96 17.22 -13.23
CA ALA A 134 20.70 16.80 -13.83
C ALA A 134 20.89 16.21 -15.24
N VAL A 135 21.79 16.80 -16.02
CA VAL A 135 22.25 16.27 -17.32
C VAL A 135 23.76 16.10 -17.28
N SER A 136 24.22 14.86 -17.39
CA SER A 136 25.64 14.52 -17.45
C SER A 136 26.21 14.67 -18.86
N THR A 137 27.48 15.09 -18.96
CA THR A 137 28.19 15.13 -20.25
C THR A 137 28.62 13.72 -20.65
N VAL A 138 28.23 13.29 -21.84
CA VAL A 138 28.56 11.99 -22.40
C VAL A 138 29.55 12.16 -23.56
N THR A 139 30.70 11.47 -23.45
CA THR A 139 31.80 11.47 -24.42
C THR A 139 32.05 10.05 -24.93
N ALA A 140 32.90 9.90 -25.93
CA ALA A 140 33.29 8.58 -26.44
C ALA A 140 33.92 7.68 -25.37
N GLU A 141 34.52 8.27 -24.32
CA GLU A 141 35.18 7.51 -23.25
C GLU A 141 34.20 6.89 -22.26
N ASN A 142 33.07 7.60 -21.95
CA ASN A 142 32.12 7.16 -20.93
C ASN A 142 30.77 6.68 -21.49
N HIS A 143 30.54 6.79 -22.79
CA HIS A 143 29.22 6.51 -23.40
C HIS A 143 28.69 5.10 -23.11
N VAL A 144 29.55 4.08 -23.29
CA VAL A 144 29.15 2.67 -23.09
C VAL A 144 28.79 2.36 -21.65
N GLU A 145 29.57 2.91 -20.69
CA GLU A 145 29.28 2.77 -19.28
C GLU A 145 28.04 3.56 -18.87
N PHE A 146 27.94 4.81 -19.33
CA PHE A 146 26.82 5.69 -18.98
C PHE A 146 25.46 5.12 -19.43
N GLN A 147 25.36 4.58 -20.64
CA GLN A 147 24.10 4.03 -21.14
C GLN A 147 23.57 2.82 -20.35
N SER A 148 24.42 2.19 -19.50
CA SER A 148 24.07 1.03 -18.67
C SER A 148 24.13 1.33 -17.17
N SER A 149 24.35 2.60 -16.78
CA SER A 149 24.53 2.99 -15.37
C SER A 149 23.23 3.05 -14.56
N ASP A 150 22.05 3.03 -15.22
CA ASP A 150 20.75 2.96 -14.55
C ASP A 150 19.78 2.07 -15.36
N LYS A 151 18.67 1.70 -14.77
CA LYS A 151 17.60 0.92 -15.45
C LYS A 151 17.05 1.62 -16.68
N VAL A 152 16.96 2.96 -16.63
CA VAL A 152 16.49 3.82 -17.71
C VAL A 152 17.42 5.04 -17.84
N VAL A 153 18.09 5.15 -18.96
CA VAL A 153 19.02 6.23 -19.26
C VAL A 153 18.58 6.93 -20.53
N ALA A 154 18.28 8.22 -20.44
CA ALA A 154 17.94 9.05 -21.59
C ALA A 154 19.16 9.85 -22.04
N ILE A 155 19.53 9.80 -23.33
CA ILE A 155 20.64 10.57 -23.88
C ILE A 155 20.17 11.41 -25.05
N ALA A 156 20.34 12.74 -24.92
CA ALA A 156 20.16 13.67 -26.01
C ALA A 156 21.46 13.80 -26.83
N TYR A 157 21.39 13.57 -28.11
CA TYR A 157 22.48 13.73 -29.07
C TYR A 157 22.24 14.98 -29.85
N VAL A 158 23.12 15.96 -29.71
CA VAL A 158 22.98 17.28 -30.32
C VAL A 158 24.28 17.70 -31.02
N SER A 159 24.17 18.53 -32.01
CA SER A 159 25.38 19.08 -32.70
C SER A 159 26.03 20.18 -31.89
N ASP A 160 25.23 20.91 -31.09
CA ASP A 160 25.65 22.03 -30.27
C ASP A 160 24.87 22.03 -28.96
N PRO A 161 25.50 22.33 -27.82
CA PRO A 161 24.83 22.41 -26.52
C PRO A 161 23.69 23.44 -26.44
N SER A 162 23.65 24.40 -27.33
CA SER A 162 22.56 25.39 -27.43
C SER A 162 21.38 24.95 -28.32
N ASP A 163 21.39 23.73 -28.82
CA ASP A 163 20.28 23.16 -29.58
C ASP A 163 18.96 23.24 -28.79
N PRO A 164 17.83 23.59 -29.40
CA PRO A 164 16.53 23.65 -28.73
C PRO A 164 16.18 22.34 -27.98
N LEU A 165 16.52 21.18 -28.54
CA LEU A 165 16.33 19.89 -27.84
C LEU A 165 17.10 19.87 -26.52
N ALA A 166 18.35 20.30 -26.48
CA ALA A 166 19.17 20.34 -25.28
C ALA A 166 18.51 21.15 -24.15
N VAL A 167 17.90 22.29 -24.51
CA VAL A 167 17.21 23.18 -23.57
C VAL A 167 15.93 22.49 -22.98
N GLU A 168 15.11 21.91 -23.83
CA GLU A 168 13.89 21.26 -23.39
C GLU A 168 14.18 19.94 -22.63
N PHE A 169 15.20 19.21 -23.07
CA PHE A 169 15.69 18.01 -22.38
C PHE A 169 16.24 18.32 -20.98
N ALA A 170 16.98 19.43 -20.81
CA ALA A 170 17.46 19.83 -19.49
C ALA A 170 16.33 20.13 -18.51
N LYS A 171 15.24 20.79 -18.96
CA LYS A 171 14.05 21.02 -18.13
C LYS A 171 13.38 19.69 -17.71
N THR A 172 13.31 18.74 -18.62
CA THR A 172 12.81 17.39 -18.31
C THR A 172 13.69 16.69 -17.29
N ALA A 173 15.01 16.77 -17.46
CA ALA A 173 15.97 16.18 -16.54
C ALA A 173 15.90 16.77 -15.14
N ASP A 174 15.74 18.10 -15.01
CA ASP A 174 15.56 18.76 -13.71
C ASP A 174 14.31 18.26 -12.99
N ALA A 175 13.23 18.00 -13.72
CA ALA A 175 11.96 17.53 -13.15
C ALA A 175 11.96 16.04 -12.79
N HIS A 176 12.76 15.22 -13.49
CA HIS A 176 12.74 13.75 -13.38
C HIS A 176 14.08 13.11 -13.01
N ARG A 177 15.02 13.89 -12.47
CA ARG A 177 16.35 13.38 -12.08
C ARG A 177 16.30 12.31 -10.99
N ASP A 178 15.22 12.23 -10.25
CA ASP A 178 15.02 11.20 -9.22
C ASP A 178 14.61 9.86 -9.84
N ASP A 179 13.92 9.92 -10.97
CA ASP A 179 13.39 8.75 -11.67
C ASP A 179 14.39 8.15 -12.66
N TYR A 180 15.05 9.00 -13.49
CA TYR A 180 15.87 8.58 -14.61
C TYR A 180 17.27 9.22 -14.59
N LEU A 181 18.21 8.57 -15.30
CA LEU A 181 19.52 9.16 -15.57
C LEU A 181 19.52 9.86 -16.93
N PHE A 182 20.00 11.11 -16.94
CA PHE A 182 20.01 11.94 -18.14
C PHE A 182 21.43 12.29 -18.56
N GLY A 183 21.73 12.11 -19.86
CA GLY A 183 23.00 12.47 -20.48
C GLY A 183 22.80 13.28 -21.73
N GLN A 184 23.82 14.06 -22.09
CA GLN A 184 23.89 14.79 -23.36
C GLN A 184 25.23 14.59 -24.03
N SER A 185 25.23 14.31 -25.32
CA SER A 185 26.44 14.19 -26.11
C SER A 185 26.41 15.14 -27.33
N SER A 186 27.50 15.85 -27.50
CA SER A 186 27.82 16.56 -28.76
C SER A 186 29.15 16.04 -29.37
N ASP A 187 29.61 14.87 -28.89
CA ASP A 187 30.87 14.26 -29.34
C ASP A 187 30.68 13.63 -30.73
N PRO A 188 31.40 14.15 -31.79
CA PRO A 188 31.30 13.62 -33.14
C PRO A 188 31.65 12.14 -33.26
N GLN A 189 32.51 11.59 -32.35
CA GLN A 189 32.87 10.19 -32.37
C GLN A 189 31.72 9.33 -31.90
N VAL A 190 30.98 9.76 -30.86
CA VAL A 190 29.78 9.09 -30.39
C VAL A 190 28.71 9.08 -31.47
N LEU A 191 28.41 10.24 -32.09
CA LEU A 191 27.42 10.34 -33.16
C LEU A 191 27.75 9.44 -34.35
N ALA A 192 29.04 9.45 -34.78
CA ALA A 192 29.50 8.61 -35.88
C ALA A 192 29.41 7.12 -35.55
N SER A 193 29.76 6.70 -34.29
CA SER A 193 29.75 5.29 -33.88
C SER A 193 28.35 4.71 -33.84
N LEU A 194 27.35 5.51 -33.51
CA LEU A 194 25.94 5.13 -33.45
C LEU A 194 25.21 5.23 -34.81
N GLY A 195 25.79 5.95 -35.78
CA GLY A 195 25.13 6.28 -37.02
C GLY A 195 23.91 7.21 -36.85
N VAL A 196 23.86 7.95 -35.74
CA VAL A 196 22.75 8.84 -35.39
C VAL A 196 22.97 10.22 -35.96
N SER A 197 21.93 10.80 -36.55
CA SER A 197 21.91 12.18 -37.02
C SER A 197 21.37 13.09 -35.92
N ALA A 198 22.15 14.05 -35.44
CA ALA A 198 21.71 15.04 -34.47
C ALA A 198 20.75 16.07 -35.13
N PRO A 199 19.72 16.59 -34.39
CA PRO A 199 19.37 16.22 -33.02
C PRO A 199 18.61 14.88 -32.93
N ALA A 200 18.90 14.07 -31.91
CA ALA A 200 18.20 12.84 -31.60
C ALA A 200 18.10 12.62 -30.10
N LEU A 201 17.10 11.86 -29.66
CA LEU A 201 16.92 11.44 -28.28
C LEU A 201 16.75 9.94 -28.25
N ILE A 202 17.60 9.24 -27.47
CA ILE A 202 17.57 7.79 -27.35
C ILE A 202 17.47 7.43 -25.85
N VAL A 203 16.56 6.50 -25.54
CA VAL A 203 16.45 5.89 -24.23
C VAL A 203 17.07 4.49 -24.27
N TYR A 204 17.98 4.26 -23.34
CA TYR A 204 18.59 2.95 -23.08
C TYR A 204 17.93 2.32 -21.85
N ARG A 205 17.68 1.01 -21.90
CA ARG A 205 16.99 0.30 -20.83
C ARG A 205 17.67 -1.05 -20.55
N SER A 206 17.70 -1.47 -19.30
CA SER A 206 18.20 -2.79 -18.91
C SER A 206 17.18 -3.93 -19.15
N PHE A 207 15.99 -3.59 -19.65
CA PHE A 207 14.88 -4.52 -19.92
C PHE A 207 14.29 -4.25 -21.32
N ASP A 208 13.57 -5.22 -21.86
CA ASP A 208 12.90 -5.17 -23.17
C ASP A 208 13.87 -4.83 -24.33
N ALA A 209 13.47 -3.91 -25.22
CA ALA A 209 14.37 -3.41 -26.24
C ALA A 209 15.47 -2.55 -25.58
N PRO A 210 16.77 -2.85 -25.80
CA PRO A 210 17.86 -2.19 -25.09
C PRO A 210 17.99 -0.70 -25.43
N SER A 211 17.48 -0.27 -26.58
CA SER A 211 17.45 1.16 -26.96
C SER A 211 16.22 1.48 -27.78
N VAL A 212 15.66 2.68 -27.56
CA VAL A 212 14.51 3.19 -28.31
C VAL A 212 14.78 4.67 -28.63
N GLU A 213 14.70 5.00 -29.92
CA GLU A 213 14.79 6.39 -30.38
C GLU A 213 13.42 7.08 -30.28
N TYR A 214 13.42 8.37 -29.97
CA TYR A 214 12.19 9.18 -29.90
C TYR A 214 11.49 9.20 -31.27
N PRO A 215 10.25 8.73 -31.38
CA PRO A 215 9.63 8.42 -32.66
C PRO A 215 8.94 9.62 -33.33
N TYR A 216 8.88 10.78 -32.67
CA TYR A 216 8.16 11.94 -33.14
C TYR A 216 9.13 13.04 -33.65
N PRO A 217 8.62 14.10 -34.34
CA PRO A 217 9.46 15.19 -34.76
C PRO A 217 10.19 15.86 -33.58
N ILE A 218 11.48 15.59 -33.47
CA ILE A 218 12.29 15.98 -32.30
C ILE A 218 12.40 17.51 -32.14
N ALA A 219 12.34 18.26 -33.23
CA ALA A 219 12.43 19.72 -33.22
C ALA A 219 11.25 20.42 -32.53
N SER A 220 10.16 19.74 -32.33
CA SER A 220 8.96 20.24 -31.63
C SER A 220 8.68 19.54 -30.27
N ALA A 221 9.60 18.69 -29.83
CA ALA A 221 9.46 18.00 -28.57
C ALA A 221 9.46 18.95 -27.38
N THR A 222 8.41 18.90 -26.56
CA THR A 222 8.32 19.68 -25.32
C THR A 222 8.75 18.82 -24.12
N PRO A 223 9.08 19.43 -22.96
CA PRO A 223 9.36 18.67 -21.74
C PRO A 223 8.24 17.69 -21.40
N LYS A 224 6.98 18.06 -21.62
CA LYS A 224 5.82 17.18 -21.38
C LYS A 224 5.85 15.97 -22.30
N ASP A 225 6.07 16.16 -23.61
CA ASP A 225 6.10 15.04 -24.57
C ASP A 225 7.23 14.05 -24.24
N ILE A 226 8.41 14.59 -23.87
CA ILE A 226 9.56 13.77 -23.45
C ILE A 226 9.25 13.03 -22.16
N SER A 227 8.65 13.69 -21.17
CA SER A 227 8.27 13.06 -19.88
C SER A 227 7.25 11.93 -20.05
N GLU A 228 6.21 12.15 -20.84
CA GLU A 228 5.17 11.15 -21.12
C GLU A 228 5.77 9.93 -21.85
N TRP A 229 6.65 10.17 -22.83
CA TRP A 229 7.34 9.11 -23.56
C TRP A 229 8.31 8.32 -22.65
N LEU A 230 9.07 9.00 -21.77
CA LEU A 230 9.95 8.36 -20.80
C LEU A 230 9.14 7.49 -19.82
N ALA A 231 8.05 8.02 -19.29
CA ALA A 231 7.18 7.30 -18.36
C ALA A 231 6.60 6.01 -18.99
N GLU A 232 6.23 6.07 -20.29
CA GLU A 232 5.77 4.89 -21.02
C GLU A 232 6.88 3.84 -21.19
N LEU A 233 8.12 4.27 -21.48
CA LEU A 233 9.27 3.40 -21.69
C LEU A 233 9.85 2.85 -20.37
N ALA A 234 9.66 3.54 -19.26
CA ALA A 234 10.19 3.15 -17.96
C ALA A 234 9.47 1.94 -17.34
N ILE A 235 8.27 1.63 -17.83
CA ILE A 235 7.51 0.45 -17.39
C ILE A 235 7.86 -0.71 -18.32
N PRO A 236 8.41 -1.84 -17.79
CA PRO A 236 8.63 -3.06 -18.56
C PRO A 236 7.34 -3.60 -19.19
N ILE A 237 7.47 -4.37 -20.28
CA ILE A 237 6.31 -5.01 -20.92
C ILE A 237 5.65 -6.01 -19.99
N ILE A 238 6.45 -6.78 -19.24
CA ILE A 238 6.01 -7.58 -18.08
C ILE A 238 7.07 -7.38 -17.00
N ASP A 239 6.66 -6.89 -15.83
CA ASP A 239 7.54 -6.66 -14.70
C ASP A 239 7.20 -7.59 -13.52
N GLU A 240 8.15 -7.84 -12.64
CA GLU A 240 7.87 -8.43 -11.33
C GLU A 240 7.29 -7.35 -10.40
N VAL A 241 6.01 -7.50 -10.05
CA VAL A 241 5.40 -6.58 -9.09
C VAL A 241 5.63 -7.05 -7.65
N ASN A 242 6.04 -6.10 -6.80
CA ASN A 242 6.25 -6.31 -5.37
C ASN A 242 5.99 -5.00 -4.59
N GLY A 243 6.30 -4.99 -3.29
CA GLY A 243 6.06 -3.82 -2.44
C GLY A 243 6.86 -2.56 -2.82
N ASP A 244 7.97 -2.71 -3.55
CA ASP A 244 8.86 -1.60 -3.90
C ASP A 244 8.35 -0.82 -5.13
N ASN A 245 7.66 -1.50 -6.07
CA ASN A 245 7.23 -0.92 -7.35
C ASN A 245 5.70 -0.85 -7.54
N TYR A 246 4.90 -1.46 -6.66
CA TYR A 246 3.43 -1.46 -6.78
C TYR A 246 2.84 -0.05 -6.89
N ALA A 247 3.40 0.93 -6.17
CA ALA A 247 2.92 2.32 -6.21
C ALA A 247 2.97 2.93 -7.62
N VAL A 248 3.97 2.58 -8.44
CA VAL A 248 4.11 3.05 -9.83
C VAL A 248 2.92 2.57 -10.67
N TYR A 249 2.55 1.30 -10.51
CA TYR A 249 1.40 0.72 -11.21
C TYR A 249 0.07 1.29 -10.73
N ALA A 250 -0.08 1.49 -9.42
CA ALA A 250 -1.29 2.07 -8.83
C ALA A 250 -1.53 3.52 -9.31
N GLN A 251 -0.46 4.28 -9.53
CA GLN A 251 -0.54 5.66 -10.04
C GLN A 251 -0.80 5.74 -11.55
N SER A 252 -0.51 4.68 -12.30
CA SER A 252 -0.67 4.66 -13.77
C SER A 252 -2.11 4.73 -14.25
N GLN A 253 -3.10 4.54 -13.35
CA GLN A 253 -4.55 4.48 -13.63
C GLN A 253 -4.94 3.41 -14.66
N LYS A 254 -4.02 2.52 -15.04
CA LYS A 254 -4.30 1.39 -15.93
C LYS A 254 -4.65 0.16 -15.11
N PRO A 255 -5.51 -0.73 -15.63
CA PRO A 255 -5.72 -2.04 -15.03
C PRO A 255 -4.42 -2.85 -14.97
N LEU A 256 -4.30 -3.71 -13.95
CA LEU A 256 -3.20 -4.65 -13.82
C LEU A 256 -3.63 -6.06 -14.25
N ALA A 257 -2.89 -6.63 -15.18
CA ALA A 257 -3.01 -8.03 -15.57
C ALA A 257 -1.92 -8.83 -14.84
N TYR A 258 -2.31 -9.50 -13.75
CA TYR A 258 -1.42 -10.29 -12.91
C TYR A 258 -1.25 -11.71 -13.45
N LEU A 259 -0.02 -12.09 -13.64
CA LEU A 259 0.39 -13.48 -13.88
C LEU A 259 1.04 -14.01 -12.59
N PHE A 260 0.33 -14.88 -11.86
CA PHE A 260 0.83 -15.55 -10.67
C PHE A 260 1.71 -16.72 -11.07
N LEU A 261 2.99 -16.66 -10.71
CA LEU A 261 3.98 -17.69 -11.03
C LEU A 261 4.75 -18.12 -9.80
N ASP A 262 5.13 -19.39 -9.73
CA ASP A 262 6.13 -19.88 -8.78
C ASP A 262 7.52 -19.52 -9.31
N PRO A 263 8.32 -18.70 -8.59
CA PRO A 263 9.66 -18.32 -9.05
C PRO A 263 10.64 -19.51 -9.16
N SER A 264 10.35 -20.63 -8.48
CA SER A 264 11.15 -21.86 -8.53
C SER A 264 10.79 -22.78 -9.71
N ASP A 265 9.69 -22.50 -10.44
CA ASP A 265 9.29 -23.28 -11.60
C ASP A 265 10.24 -23.00 -12.77
N GLU A 266 10.88 -24.07 -13.29
CA GLU A 266 11.76 -24.03 -14.46
C GLU A 266 11.05 -23.50 -15.72
N GLY A 267 9.73 -23.60 -15.80
CA GLY A 267 8.89 -23.10 -16.88
C GLY A 267 8.56 -21.60 -16.81
N LYS A 268 8.88 -20.91 -15.70
CA LYS A 268 8.52 -19.50 -15.47
C LYS A 268 8.94 -18.58 -16.62
N ASP A 269 10.22 -18.63 -17.00
CA ASP A 269 10.76 -17.74 -18.04
C ASP A 269 10.17 -18.04 -19.41
N ALA A 270 9.88 -19.31 -19.71
CA ALA A 270 9.19 -19.70 -20.93
C ALA A 270 7.74 -19.18 -20.94
N LYS A 271 7.04 -19.19 -19.80
CA LYS A 271 5.69 -18.64 -19.66
C LYS A 271 5.70 -17.12 -19.83
N LEU A 272 6.65 -16.42 -19.25
CA LEU A 272 6.81 -14.97 -19.46
C LEU A 272 7.08 -14.63 -20.92
N ALA A 273 7.96 -15.39 -21.58
CA ALA A 273 8.25 -15.22 -23.01
C ALA A 273 7.02 -15.51 -23.90
N GLU A 274 6.20 -16.50 -23.55
CA GLU A 274 4.93 -16.82 -24.22
C GLU A 274 3.92 -15.67 -24.14
N ILE A 275 3.79 -15.05 -22.96
CA ILE A 275 2.79 -13.98 -22.72
C ILE A 275 3.27 -12.61 -23.20
N LYS A 276 4.58 -12.37 -23.32
CA LYS A 276 5.15 -11.08 -23.68
C LYS A 276 4.56 -10.43 -24.94
N PRO A 277 4.33 -11.14 -26.07
CA PRO A 277 3.70 -10.54 -27.26
C PRO A 277 2.27 -10.04 -27.00
N VAL A 278 1.53 -10.71 -26.10
CA VAL A 278 0.18 -10.29 -25.69
C VAL A 278 0.27 -9.00 -24.86
N ALA A 279 1.20 -8.95 -23.92
CA ALA A 279 1.45 -7.77 -23.12
C ALA A 279 1.87 -6.56 -23.98
N GLU A 280 2.73 -6.77 -24.98
CA GLU A 280 3.09 -5.74 -25.97
C GLU A 280 1.88 -5.18 -26.71
N LYS A 281 0.99 -6.06 -27.15
CA LYS A 281 -0.24 -5.68 -27.85
C LYS A 281 -1.15 -4.74 -27.03
N PHE A 282 -1.23 -4.99 -25.72
CA PHE A 282 -2.15 -4.25 -24.84
C PHE A 282 -1.46 -3.19 -23.96
N LYS A 283 -0.15 -2.96 -24.07
CA LYS A 283 0.65 -2.09 -23.22
C LYS A 283 0.06 -0.68 -23.01
N SER A 284 -0.56 -0.12 -24.05
CA SER A 284 -1.18 1.21 -23.95
C SER A 284 -2.43 1.25 -23.06
N LYS A 285 -3.08 0.10 -22.81
CA LYS A 285 -4.36 -0.02 -22.11
C LYS A 285 -4.28 -0.75 -20.77
N VAL A 286 -3.37 -1.73 -20.65
CA VAL A 286 -3.25 -2.63 -19.50
C VAL A 286 -1.77 -2.82 -19.15
N ASN A 287 -1.42 -2.73 -17.88
CA ASN A 287 -0.08 -3.08 -17.41
C ASN A 287 -0.05 -4.58 -17.08
N PHE A 288 0.89 -5.30 -17.68
CA PHE A 288 1.13 -6.71 -17.37
C PHE A 288 2.22 -6.83 -16.33
N VAL A 289 1.95 -7.60 -15.29
CA VAL A 289 2.89 -7.89 -14.21
C VAL A 289 2.88 -9.37 -13.89
N TRP A 290 4.01 -9.91 -13.47
CA TRP A 290 4.02 -11.19 -12.79
C TRP A 290 4.29 -10.98 -11.30
N ILE A 291 3.82 -11.89 -10.47
CA ILE A 291 3.96 -11.84 -9.03
C ILE A 291 4.42 -13.20 -8.50
N ASP A 292 5.35 -13.18 -7.53
CA ASP A 292 5.76 -14.37 -6.79
C ASP A 292 4.56 -14.95 -6.02
N ALA A 293 3.99 -16.00 -6.59
CA ALA A 293 2.79 -16.63 -6.08
C ALA A 293 3.00 -17.40 -4.77
N VAL A 294 4.24 -17.79 -4.47
CA VAL A 294 4.59 -18.46 -3.20
C VAL A 294 4.64 -17.44 -2.08
N LYS A 295 5.30 -16.31 -2.32
CA LYS A 295 5.43 -15.23 -1.34
C LYS A 295 4.12 -14.45 -1.14
N PHE A 296 3.38 -14.21 -2.20
CA PHE A 296 2.19 -13.37 -2.21
C PHE A 296 0.88 -14.15 -2.51
N GLY A 297 0.81 -15.42 -2.11
CA GLY A 297 -0.38 -16.26 -2.33
C GLY A 297 -1.66 -15.68 -1.71
N ASP A 298 -1.56 -14.97 -0.58
CA ASP A 298 -2.70 -14.29 0.03
C ASP A 298 -3.23 -13.11 -0.81
N HIS A 299 -2.36 -12.46 -1.59
CA HIS A 299 -2.80 -11.47 -2.58
C HIS A 299 -3.65 -12.13 -3.69
N GLY A 300 -3.29 -13.33 -4.11
CA GLY A 300 -4.12 -14.13 -5.04
C GLY A 300 -5.52 -14.38 -4.50
N LYS A 301 -5.65 -14.76 -3.23
CA LYS A 301 -6.96 -14.89 -2.55
C LYS A 301 -7.72 -13.56 -2.52
N ALA A 302 -7.02 -12.44 -2.23
CA ALA A 302 -7.63 -11.12 -2.26
C ALA A 302 -8.11 -10.72 -3.66
N LEU A 303 -7.53 -11.31 -4.73
CA LEU A 303 -7.98 -11.17 -6.12
C LEU A 303 -8.97 -12.28 -6.55
N ASN A 304 -9.54 -13.00 -5.60
CA ASN A 304 -10.57 -14.04 -5.77
C ASN A 304 -10.06 -15.32 -6.46
N LEU A 305 -8.75 -15.61 -6.44
CA LEU A 305 -8.25 -16.93 -6.79
C LEU A 305 -8.63 -17.92 -5.67
N GLN A 306 -9.28 -19.02 -6.06
CA GLN A 306 -9.84 -20.01 -5.13
C GLN A 306 -8.78 -21.03 -4.66
N GLU A 307 -7.81 -21.34 -5.52
CA GLU A 307 -6.80 -22.36 -5.28
C GLU A 307 -5.39 -21.77 -5.39
N ALA A 308 -4.47 -22.30 -4.58
CA ALA A 308 -3.04 -22.03 -4.73
C ALA A 308 -2.46 -22.90 -5.87
N LYS A 309 -2.87 -22.62 -7.10
CA LYS A 309 -2.48 -23.32 -8.32
C LYS A 309 -1.86 -22.33 -9.30
N TRP A 310 -0.66 -22.64 -9.75
CA TRP A 310 0.10 -21.75 -10.65
C TRP A 310 0.48 -22.47 -11.94
N PRO A 311 0.51 -21.78 -13.10
CA PRO A 311 0.17 -20.36 -13.30
C PRO A 311 -1.31 -20.05 -13.12
N SER A 312 -1.63 -18.85 -12.59
CA SER A 312 -2.97 -18.28 -12.57
C SER A 312 -2.94 -16.84 -13.11
N PHE A 313 -4.08 -16.37 -13.61
CA PHE A 313 -4.19 -15.06 -14.26
C PHE A 313 -5.40 -14.29 -13.75
N VAL A 314 -5.21 -12.99 -13.48
CA VAL A 314 -6.28 -12.08 -13.01
C VAL A 314 -6.09 -10.71 -13.64
N VAL A 315 -7.18 -10.09 -14.10
CA VAL A 315 -7.20 -8.66 -14.40
C VAL A 315 -7.86 -7.92 -13.23
N GLN A 316 -7.18 -6.90 -12.72
CA GLN A 316 -7.71 -6.01 -11.69
C GLN A 316 -7.87 -4.59 -12.23
N ASP A 317 -9.08 -4.07 -12.17
CA ASP A 317 -9.35 -2.65 -12.39
C ASP A 317 -9.10 -1.92 -11.07
N LEU A 318 -8.00 -1.18 -10.98
CA LEU A 318 -7.59 -0.49 -9.75
C LEU A 318 -8.49 0.71 -9.44
N GLU A 319 -9.03 1.37 -10.45
CA GLU A 319 -9.92 2.51 -10.28
C GLU A 319 -11.27 2.06 -9.73
N LYS A 320 -11.88 1.05 -10.35
CA LYS A 320 -13.17 0.50 -9.94
C LYS A 320 -13.06 -0.52 -8.81
N GLN A 321 -11.85 -0.99 -8.48
CA GLN A 321 -11.59 -2.08 -7.51
C GLN A 321 -12.27 -3.40 -7.88
N LEU A 322 -12.41 -3.65 -9.17
CA LEU A 322 -13.04 -4.86 -9.69
C LEU A 322 -11.99 -5.89 -10.07
N LYS A 323 -12.35 -7.15 -9.91
CA LYS A 323 -11.47 -8.30 -10.08
C LYS A 323 -12.08 -9.26 -11.10
N TYR A 324 -11.26 -9.72 -12.04
CA TYR A 324 -11.65 -10.60 -13.13
C TYR A 324 -10.68 -11.78 -13.19
N PRO A 325 -10.79 -12.75 -12.25
CA PRO A 325 -9.94 -13.94 -12.27
C PRO A 325 -10.27 -14.81 -13.49
N TYR A 326 -9.22 -15.29 -14.14
CA TYR A 326 -9.37 -16.31 -15.17
C TYR A 326 -9.61 -17.68 -14.53
N ASP A 327 -10.44 -18.50 -15.14
CA ASP A 327 -10.82 -19.81 -14.64
C ASP A 327 -9.59 -20.72 -14.41
N GLN A 328 -9.29 -21.01 -13.12
CA GLN A 328 -8.12 -21.79 -12.72
C GLN A 328 -8.16 -23.27 -13.16
N SER A 329 -9.30 -23.76 -13.66
CA SER A 329 -9.37 -25.09 -14.28
C SER A 329 -8.80 -25.13 -15.68
N LYS A 330 -8.65 -23.97 -16.35
CA LYS A 330 -8.15 -23.82 -17.71
C LYS A 330 -6.67 -23.48 -17.74
N GLU A 331 -6.04 -23.79 -18.85
CA GLU A 331 -4.64 -23.45 -19.09
C GLU A 331 -4.47 -21.95 -19.33
N VAL A 332 -3.47 -21.35 -18.68
CA VAL A 332 -3.05 -19.95 -18.91
C VAL A 332 -2.09 -19.95 -20.10
N SER A 333 -2.62 -19.84 -21.32
CA SER A 333 -1.86 -19.71 -22.56
C SER A 333 -1.93 -18.29 -23.11
N ALA A 334 -1.01 -17.94 -24.05
CA ALA A 334 -1.03 -16.63 -24.70
C ALA A 334 -2.39 -16.31 -25.34
N ALA A 335 -2.99 -17.28 -26.07
CA ALA A 335 -4.29 -17.09 -26.71
C ALA A 335 -5.42 -16.89 -25.69
N ALA A 336 -5.38 -17.60 -24.54
CA ALA A 336 -6.38 -17.47 -23.49
C ALA A 336 -6.27 -16.11 -22.77
N VAL A 337 -5.04 -15.65 -22.48
CA VAL A 337 -4.80 -14.35 -21.87
C VAL A 337 -5.20 -13.21 -22.81
N GLU A 338 -4.88 -13.33 -24.11
CA GLU A 338 -5.26 -12.35 -25.13
C GLU A 338 -6.78 -12.20 -25.21
N ASP A 339 -7.50 -13.32 -25.29
CA ASP A 339 -8.97 -13.33 -25.35
C ASP A 339 -9.59 -12.75 -24.06
N TRP A 340 -9.07 -13.14 -22.88
CA TRP A 340 -9.56 -12.64 -21.60
C TRP A 340 -9.39 -11.12 -21.43
N VAL A 341 -8.20 -10.61 -21.77
CA VAL A 341 -7.93 -9.17 -21.73
C VAL A 341 -8.78 -8.41 -22.76
N GLN A 342 -8.98 -8.98 -23.95
CA GLN A 342 -9.85 -8.36 -24.95
C GLN A 342 -11.32 -8.32 -24.48
N GLN A 343 -11.82 -9.41 -23.87
CA GLN A 343 -13.17 -9.44 -23.31
C GLN A 343 -13.31 -8.42 -22.16
N TYR A 344 -12.28 -8.26 -21.31
CA TYR A 344 -12.26 -7.22 -20.29
C TYR A 344 -12.39 -5.82 -20.91
N LEU A 345 -11.58 -5.50 -21.92
CA LEU A 345 -11.58 -4.21 -22.62
C LEU A 345 -12.88 -3.94 -23.40
N ASP A 346 -13.60 -4.98 -23.74
CA ASP A 346 -14.90 -4.92 -24.43
C ASP A 346 -16.10 -4.89 -23.45
N ASP A 347 -15.83 -4.77 -22.13
CA ASP A 347 -16.84 -4.82 -21.04
C ASP A 347 -17.73 -6.09 -21.07
N LYS A 348 -17.17 -7.22 -21.55
CA LYS A 348 -17.89 -8.52 -21.67
C LYS A 348 -17.74 -9.40 -20.44
N LEU A 349 -16.77 -9.11 -19.57
CA LEU A 349 -16.54 -9.87 -18.35
C LEU A 349 -17.42 -9.36 -17.20
N THR A 350 -17.94 -10.30 -16.43
CA THR A 350 -18.56 -9.97 -15.13
C THR A 350 -17.48 -10.04 -14.05
N PRO A 351 -17.32 -8.99 -13.22
CA PRO A 351 -16.37 -9.02 -12.13
C PRO A 351 -16.77 -10.07 -11.09
N GLU A 352 -15.80 -10.75 -10.53
CA GLU A 352 -16.04 -11.65 -9.40
C GLU A 352 -15.90 -10.88 -8.09
N LEU A 353 -16.95 -10.96 -7.27
CA LEU A 353 -16.97 -10.34 -5.95
C LEU A 353 -16.52 -11.35 -4.90
N LYS A 354 -15.58 -10.97 -4.03
CA LYS A 354 -15.32 -11.71 -2.81
C LYS A 354 -16.60 -11.71 -1.97
N SER A 355 -17.01 -12.87 -1.52
CA SER A 355 -18.21 -12.99 -0.69
C SER A 355 -18.11 -14.22 0.20
N GLU A 356 -18.48 -14.03 1.46
CA GLU A 356 -18.80 -15.16 2.32
C GLU A 356 -20.00 -15.95 1.74
N PRO A 357 -20.17 -17.22 2.15
CA PRO A 357 -21.35 -17.99 1.81
C PRO A 357 -22.63 -17.29 2.31
N ILE A 358 -23.69 -17.33 1.51
CA ILE A 358 -25.01 -16.84 1.97
C ILE A 358 -25.44 -17.67 3.18
N PRO A 359 -25.73 -17.04 4.34
CA PRO A 359 -26.17 -17.77 5.53
C PRO A 359 -27.43 -18.61 5.25
N GLU A 360 -27.44 -19.84 5.75
CA GLU A 360 -28.58 -20.76 5.59
C GLU A 360 -29.86 -20.25 6.27
N SER A 361 -29.70 -19.44 7.33
CA SER A 361 -30.82 -18.79 8.04
C SER A 361 -30.42 -17.38 8.46
N GLN A 362 -31.43 -16.53 8.71
CA GLN A 362 -31.32 -15.14 9.19
C GLN A 362 -32.11 -15.02 10.50
N ASP A 363 -31.70 -15.78 11.51
CA ASP A 363 -32.43 -15.93 12.79
C ASP A 363 -32.24 -14.74 13.72
N GLU A 364 -31.17 -13.95 13.51
CA GLU A 364 -30.90 -12.72 14.27
C GLU A 364 -31.79 -11.55 13.82
N SER A 365 -31.96 -10.56 14.71
CA SER A 365 -32.68 -9.32 14.39
C SER A 365 -31.91 -8.45 13.38
N VAL A 366 -30.58 -8.51 13.44
CA VAL A 366 -29.69 -7.86 12.50
C VAL A 366 -29.35 -8.83 11.35
N PHE A 367 -29.67 -8.43 10.15
CA PHE A 367 -29.44 -9.23 8.95
C PHE A 367 -27.96 -9.34 8.63
N THR A 368 -27.43 -10.54 8.43
CA THR A 368 -26.07 -10.78 7.96
C THR A 368 -26.04 -10.67 6.44
N LEU A 369 -25.48 -9.57 5.94
CA LEU A 369 -25.38 -9.25 4.54
C LEU A 369 -24.02 -9.70 3.98
N VAL A 370 -24.02 -10.40 2.84
CA VAL A 370 -22.81 -10.83 2.14
C VAL A 370 -22.81 -10.34 0.69
N GLY A 371 -21.62 -10.27 0.08
CA GLY A 371 -21.44 -9.67 -1.25
C GLY A 371 -22.38 -10.21 -2.32
N LYS A 372 -22.56 -11.54 -2.39
CA LYS A 372 -23.39 -12.22 -3.41
C LYS A 372 -24.87 -11.90 -3.35
N GLN A 373 -25.40 -11.52 -2.18
CA GLN A 373 -26.83 -11.17 -2.02
C GLN A 373 -27.07 -9.66 -1.84
N PHE A 374 -26.01 -8.85 -1.90
CA PHE A 374 -26.07 -7.43 -1.58
C PHE A 374 -27.11 -6.70 -2.43
N GLU A 375 -27.05 -6.82 -3.74
CA GLU A 375 -27.96 -6.11 -4.64
C GLU A 375 -29.41 -6.51 -4.45
N GLU A 376 -29.69 -7.79 -4.32
CA GLU A 376 -31.02 -8.32 -4.12
C GLU A 376 -31.65 -7.81 -2.82
N VAL A 377 -30.87 -7.83 -1.74
CA VAL A 377 -31.35 -7.47 -0.41
C VAL A 377 -31.41 -5.96 -0.21
N VAL A 378 -30.35 -5.26 -0.57
CA VAL A 378 -30.22 -3.83 -0.27
C VAL A 378 -31.04 -2.96 -1.22
N PHE A 379 -31.18 -3.39 -2.47
CA PHE A 379 -31.93 -2.64 -3.47
C PHE A 379 -33.38 -3.08 -3.61
N ASP A 380 -33.94 -3.74 -2.59
CA ASP A 380 -35.40 -3.90 -2.46
C ASP A 380 -36.06 -2.51 -2.29
N ASP A 381 -36.83 -2.09 -3.26
CA ASP A 381 -37.48 -0.76 -3.30
C ASP A 381 -38.51 -0.58 -2.18
N ASN A 382 -38.96 -1.66 -1.56
CA ASN A 382 -39.98 -1.61 -0.48
C ASN A 382 -39.35 -1.34 0.89
N LYS A 383 -38.01 -1.46 1.03
CA LYS A 383 -37.34 -1.39 2.33
C LYS A 383 -36.36 -0.23 2.43
N ASP A 384 -36.45 0.45 3.55
CA ASP A 384 -35.32 1.22 4.06
C ASP A 384 -34.25 0.26 4.56
N VAL A 385 -32.96 0.57 4.36
CA VAL A 385 -31.86 -0.32 4.77
C VAL A 385 -30.80 0.47 5.49
N PHE A 386 -30.44 0.03 6.70
CA PHE A 386 -29.34 0.61 7.47
C PHE A 386 -28.26 -0.45 7.67
N VAL A 387 -27.07 -0.18 7.15
CA VAL A 387 -25.97 -1.17 7.12
C VAL A 387 -24.78 -0.70 7.96
N GLU A 388 -24.32 -1.56 8.86
CA GLU A 388 -23.00 -1.47 9.47
C GLU A 388 -22.00 -2.26 8.61
N PHE A 389 -21.01 -1.56 8.03
CA PHE A 389 -19.83 -2.17 7.44
C PHE A 389 -18.76 -2.26 8.53
N TYR A 390 -18.36 -3.47 8.89
CA TYR A 390 -17.47 -3.71 10.00
C TYR A 390 -16.29 -4.63 9.61
N ALA A 391 -15.32 -4.75 10.52
CA ALA A 391 -14.28 -5.77 10.46
C ALA A 391 -14.22 -6.52 11.80
N THR A 392 -14.01 -7.84 11.75
CA THR A 392 -13.99 -8.72 12.95
C THR A 392 -12.92 -8.34 13.97
N TRP A 393 -11.80 -7.77 13.52
CA TRP A 393 -10.70 -7.31 14.38
C TRP A 393 -10.88 -5.87 14.92
N CYS A 394 -11.88 -5.12 14.43
CA CYS A 394 -12.08 -3.72 14.78
C CYS A 394 -12.65 -3.55 16.21
N GLY A 395 -11.90 -2.90 17.09
CA GLY A 395 -12.32 -2.65 18.47
C GLY A 395 -13.52 -1.71 18.60
N HIS A 396 -13.67 -0.72 17.68
CA HIS A 396 -14.83 0.18 17.65
C HIS A 396 -16.10 -0.56 17.23
N CYS A 397 -16.02 -1.49 16.29
CA CYS A 397 -17.14 -2.32 15.84
C CYS A 397 -17.60 -3.25 16.98
N LYS A 398 -16.65 -3.84 17.70
CA LYS A 398 -16.99 -4.69 18.88
C LYS A 398 -17.74 -3.91 19.96
N ARG A 399 -17.42 -2.64 20.15
CA ARG A 399 -18.17 -1.77 21.11
C ARG A 399 -19.53 -1.36 20.58
N LEU A 400 -19.69 -1.18 19.26
CA LEU A 400 -20.97 -0.84 18.65
C LEU A 400 -21.94 -2.01 18.61
N LYS A 401 -21.44 -3.24 18.48
CA LYS A 401 -22.24 -4.45 18.27
C LYS A 401 -23.46 -4.58 19.20
N PRO A 402 -23.38 -4.41 20.54
CA PRO A 402 -24.56 -4.50 21.41
C PRO A 402 -25.64 -3.47 21.09
N THR A 403 -25.22 -2.25 20.75
CA THR A 403 -26.15 -1.18 20.37
C THR A 403 -26.80 -1.47 19.03
N TRP A 404 -26.04 -2.02 18.07
CA TRP A 404 -26.54 -2.40 16.75
C TRP A 404 -27.51 -3.59 16.83
N ASP A 405 -27.22 -4.56 17.67
CA ASP A 405 -28.13 -5.69 17.92
C ASP A 405 -29.45 -5.19 18.53
N ASN A 406 -29.40 -4.29 19.54
CA ASN A 406 -30.58 -3.66 20.11
C ASN A 406 -31.39 -2.85 19.09
N LEU A 407 -30.72 -2.19 18.13
CA LEU A 407 -31.39 -1.49 17.05
C LEU A 407 -32.14 -2.46 16.14
N GLY A 408 -31.52 -3.61 15.82
CA GLY A 408 -32.19 -4.69 15.09
C GLY A 408 -33.42 -5.23 15.82
N ASP A 409 -33.30 -5.46 17.13
CA ASP A 409 -34.42 -5.91 17.98
C ASP A 409 -35.56 -4.89 18.02
N HIS A 410 -35.22 -3.60 18.10
CA HIS A 410 -36.20 -2.52 18.12
C HIS A 410 -37.08 -2.50 16.86
N PHE A 411 -36.48 -2.74 15.69
CA PHE A 411 -37.19 -2.77 14.42
C PHE A 411 -37.61 -4.17 13.95
N ALA A 412 -37.43 -5.21 14.77
CA ALA A 412 -37.68 -6.60 14.39
C ALA A 412 -39.12 -6.86 13.91
N ALA A 413 -40.10 -6.15 14.49
CA ALA A 413 -41.53 -6.24 14.09
C ALA A 413 -41.84 -5.55 12.75
N GLN A 414 -40.88 -4.82 12.15
CA GLN A 414 -41.07 -4.03 10.93
C GLN A 414 -40.05 -4.42 9.85
N LYS A 415 -39.57 -5.67 9.85
CA LYS A 415 -38.60 -6.19 8.86
C LYS A 415 -39.08 -6.14 7.41
N ASP A 416 -40.36 -5.97 7.21
CA ASP A 416 -41.00 -5.73 5.90
C ASP A 416 -40.78 -4.30 5.38
N LYS A 417 -40.47 -3.34 6.27
CA LYS A 417 -40.32 -1.91 5.97
C LYS A 417 -38.89 -1.41 6.13
N ILE A 418 -38.17 -1.89 7.15
CA ILE A 418 -36.78 -1.51 7.48
C ILE A 418 -35.92 -2.74 7.72
N LEU A 419 -34.74 -2.75 7.16
CA LEU A 419 -33.71 -3.76 7.39
C LEU A 419 -32.52 -3.16 8.11
N ILE A 420 -32.25 -3.64 9.32
CA ILE A 420 -30.97 -3.38 10.00
C ILE A 420 -30.03 -4.52 9.64
N ALA A 421 -28.90 -4.20 9.01
CA ALA A 421 -27.97 -5.17 8.46
C ALA A 421 -26.54 -4.90 8.91
N LYS A 422 -25.72 -5.95 8.90
CA LYS A 422 -24.26 -5.88 9.11
C LYS A 422 -23.56 -6.63 7.98
N MET A 423 -22.40 -6.09 7.52
CA MET A 423 -21.56 -6.72 6.49
C MET A 423 -20.10 -6.70 6.94
N GLU A 424 -19.47 -7.86 7.00
CA GLU A 424 -18.02 -7.97 7.23
C GLU A 424 -17.32 -7.55 5.94
N ALA A 425 -16.83 -6.30 5.90
CA ALA A 425 -16.38 -5.67 4.65
C ALA A 425 -14.93 -6.03 4.27
N THR A 426 -14.22 -6.84 5.08
CA THR A 426 -12.92 -7.42 4.71
C THR A 426 -13.07 -8.78 4.01
N GLU A 427 -14.24 -9.44 4.19
CA GLU A 427 -14.56 -10.73 3.58
C GLU A 427 -15.60 -10.63 2.45
N ASN A 428 -16.17 -9.44 2.25
CA ASN A 428 -17.21 -9.21 1.26
C ASN A 428 -16.94 -7.94 0.46
N ASP A 429 -16.84 -8.05 -0.86
CA ASP A 429 -16.74 -6.92 -1.79
C ASP A 429 -18.11 -6.26 -1.98
N LEU A 430 -18.13 -4.95 -2.20
CA LEU A 430 -19.31 -4.22 -2.63
C LEU A 430 -19.49 -4.33 -4.14
N PRO A 431 -20.73 -4.51 -4.65
CA PRO A 431 -20.97 -4.56 -6.07
C PRO A 431 -20.72 -3.19 -6.74
N PRO A 432 -20.45 -3.17 -8.06
CA PRO A 432 -20.19 -1.94 -8.82
C PRO A 432 -21.31 -0.91 -8.79
N SER A 433 -22.54 -1.33 -8.51
CA SER A 433 -23.73 -0.49 -8.37
C SER A 433 -23.71 0.41 -7.13
N VAL A 434 -22.82 0.15 -6.17
CA VAL A 434 -22.66 0.96 -4.95
C VAL A 434 -21.74 2.14 -5.21
N PRO A 435 -22.19 3.39 -4.98
CA PRO A 435 -21.45 4.59 -5.37
C PRO A 435 -20.38 5.03 -4.35
N PHE A 436 -20.11 4.23 -3.33
CA PHE A 436 -19.11 4.52 -2.29
C PHE A 436 -18.20 3.33 -2.02
N ARG A 437 -17.14 3.60 -1.24
CA ARG A 437 -16.21 2.59 -0.74
C ARG A 437 -16.09 2.68 0.77
N VAL A 438 -15.89 1.55 1.43
CA VAL A 438 -15.62 1.49 2.87
C VAL A 438 -14.13 1.74 3.09
N GLN A 439 -13.80 2.89 3.68
CA GLN A 439 -12.41 3.32 3.94
C GLN A 439 -11.98 3.11 5.38
N GLY A 440 -12.92 2.80 6.28
CA GLY A 440 -12.65 2.61 7.70
C GLY A 440 -13.80 1.92 8.42
N PHE A 441 -13.57 1.49 9.66
CA PHE A 441 -14.54 0.70 10.42
C PHE A 441 -14.83 1.30 11.80
N PRO A 442 -16.12 1.24 12.24
CA PRO A 442 -17.31 0.92 11.46
C PRO A 442 -17.71 2.08 10.55
N THR A 443 -18.21 1.78 9.34
CA THR A 443 -18.90 2.72 8.45
C THR A 443 -20.39 2.39 8.48
N LEU A 444 -21.24 3.40 8.70
CA LEU A 444 -22.68 3.26 8.79
C LEU A 444 -23.34 4.00 7.62
N LYS A 445 -24.14 3.27 6.83
CA LYS A 445 -24.80 3.81 5.64
C LYS A 445 -26.28 3.49 5.64
N PHE A 446 -27.10 4.49 5.35
CA PHE A 446 -28.54 4.35 5.26
C PHE A 446 -29.01 4.53 3.81
N LYS A 447 -29.87 3.62 3.34
CA LYS A 447 -30.50 3.69 2.02
C LYS A 447 -32.01 3.77 2.20
N PRO A 448 -32.65 4.91 1.90
CA PRO A 448 -34.14 5.02 1.92
C PRO A 448 -34.80 4.10 0.89
N ALA A 449 -36.00 3.63 1.18
CA ALA A 449 -36.81 2.86 0.26
C ALA A 449 -37.09 3.61 -1.07
N GLY A 450 -37.21 2.86 -2.16
CA GLY A 450 -37.56 3.41 -3.49
C GLY A 450 -36.40 4.19 -4.16
N GLY A 451 -35.19 4.16 -3.62
CA GLY A 451 -34.05 4.92 -4.14
C GLY A 451 -32.75 4.13 -4.20
N ARG A 452 -31.75 4.75 -4.84
CA ARG A 452 -30.36 4.26 -4.90
C ARG A 452 -29.38 5.20 -4.18
N GLU A 453 -29.90 6.27 -3.57
CA GLU A 453 -29.12 7.24 -2.82
C GLU A 453 -28.76 6.69 -1.44
N TRP A 454 -27.54 6.99 -1.00
CA TRP A 454 -27.03 6.59 0.28
C TRP A 454 -26.77 7.81 1.14
N LEU A 455 -27.13 7.71 2.40
CA LEU A 455 -26.87 8.71 3.42
C LEU A 455 -25.80 8.20 4.38
N ASP A 456 -24.82 9.05 4.70
CA ASP A 456 -23.80 8.75 5.69
C ASP A 456 -24.33 9.01 7.09
N TYR A 457 -24.03 8.12 8.02
CA TYR A 457 -24.24 8.36 9.43
C TYR A 457 -22.93 8.72 10.14
N GLU A 458 -22.81 9.97 10.53
CA GLU A 458 -21.64 10.50 11.25
C GLU A 458 -21.98 10.91 12.70
N GLY A 459 -23.19 10.62 13.17
CA GLY A 459 -23.69 11.00 14.49
C GLY A 459 -23.15 10.16 15.64
N ASP A 460 -23.70 10.42 16.83
CA ASP A 460 -23.42 9.62 18.03
C ASP A 460 -23.94 8.18 17.87
N ARG A 461 -23.13 7.21 18.31
CA ARG A 461 -23.42 5.78 18.17
C ARG A 461 -24.25 5.21 19.32
N GLY A 462 -24.94 6.05 20.08
CA GLY A 462 -25.90 5.66 21.09
C GLY A 462 -27.20 5.14 20.47
N PHE A 463 -27.90 4.27 21.19
CA PHE A 463 -29.14 3.63 20.73
C PHE A 463 -30.20 4.66 20.29
N ASP A 464 -30.50 5.65 21.16
CA ASP A 464 -31.52 6.64 20.90
C ASP A 464 -31.20 7.50 19.67
N SER A 465 -29.92 7.83 19.45
CA SER A 465 -29.46 8.60 18.29
C SER A 465 -29.63 7.82 16.98
N LEU A 466 -29.36 6.51 17.01
CA LEU A 466 -29.53 5.64 15.85
C LEU A 466 -31.03 5.46 15.53
N VAL A 467 -31.90 5.26 16.54
CA VAL A 467 -33.35 5.17 16.35
C VAL A 467 -33.91 6.47 15.80
N ALA A 468 -33.51 7.62 16.35
CA ALA A 468 -33.95 8.92 15.86
C ALA A 468 -33.58 9.13 14.40
N TYR A 469 -32.31 8.82 14.03
CA TYR A 469 -31.85 8.95 12.65
C TYR A 469 -32.63 8.06 11.67
N VAL A 470 -32.82 6.78 12.01
CA VAL A 470 -33.62 5.86 11.18
C VAL A 470 -35.03 6.41 11.01
N THR A 471 -35.68 6.86 12.08
CA THR A 471 -37.06 7.36 12.04
C THR A 471 -37.18 8.64 11.20
N GLU A 472 -36.18 9.52 11.26
CA GLU A 472 -36.13 10.79 10.51
C GLU A 472 -35.93 10.55 9.00
N HIS A 473 -35.11 9.59 8.61
CA HIS A 473 -34.67 9.40 7.21
C HIS A 473 -35.42 8.29 6.46
N ALA A 474 -36.18 7.43 7.18
CA ALA A 474 -36.96 6.38 6.57
C ALA A 474 -38.07 6.95 5.68
N LYS A 475 -38.30 6.32 4.53
CA LYS A 475 -39.45 6.60 3.66
C LYS A 475 -40.70 5.86 4.12
N ASN A 476 -40.51 4.69 4.73
CA ASN A 476 -41.57 3.93 5.32
C ASN A 476 -42.02 4.52 6.65
N ASP A 477 -43.31 4.44 6.95
CA ASP A 477 -43.86 4.84 8.26
C ASP A 477 -43.49 3.79 9.32
N LEU A 478 -42.54 4.15 10.20
CA LEU A 478 -42.03 3.33 11.28
C LEU A 478 -42.63 3.70 12.66
N THR A 479 -43.64 4.59 12.68
CA THR A 479 -44.20 5.15 13.95
C THR A 479 -45.17 4.23 14.68
N LYS A 480 -45.50 3.07 14.13
CA LYS A 480 -46.41 2.08 14.74
C LYS A 480 -45.68 0.86 15.26
N VAL A 481 -44.96 0.98 16.34
CA VAL A 481 -44.62 -0.16 17.21
C VAL A 481 -45.79 -0.31 18.20
N VAL A 482 -46.71 -1.20 17.92
CA VAL A 482 -47.60 -1.74 18.95
C VAL A 482 -46.76 -2.68 19.79
N VAL A 483 -46.17 -2.19 20.87
CA VAL A 483 -45.70 -3.05 21.96
C VAL A 483 -46.96 -3.73 22.50
N PRO A 484 -47.09 -5.06 22.51
CA PRO A 484 -48.19 -5.70 23.23
C PRO A 484 -48.05 -5.28 24.70
N GLU A 485 -49.01 -4.55 25.24
CA GLU A 485 -49.13 -4.35 26.67
C GLU A 485 -49.16 -5.74 27.31
N GLU A 486 -48.08 -6.11 28.02
CA GLU A 486 -48.18 -7.25 28.95
C GLU A 486 -49.28 -6.89 29.94
N GLU A 487 -50.42 -7.62 29.89
CA GLU A 487 -51.43 -7.58 30.93
C GLU A 487 -50.78 -7.83 32.29
N PRO A 488 -50.97 -6.95 33.27
CA PRO A 488 -50.38 -7.15 34.58
C PRO A 488 -50.94 -8.47 35.17
N ALA A 489 -50.05 -9.40 35.40
CA ALA A 489 -50.38 -10.68 36.05
C ALA A 489 -51.14 -10.40 37.35
N GLN A 490 -52.41 -10.81 37.40
CA GLN A 490 -53.22 -10.76 38.60
C GLN A 490 -52.59 -11.64 39.67
N VAL A 491 -52.05 -11.02 40.71
CA VAL A 491 -51.58 -11.68 41.92
C VAL A 491 -52.82 -12.12 42.72
N PRO A 492 -53.00 -13.40 43.02
CA PRO A 492 -54.07 -13.81 43.93
C PRO A 492 -53.73 -13.38 45.36
N LEU A 493 -54.55 -12.56 45.96
CA LEU A 493 -54.56 -12.29 47.40
C LEU A 493 -55.05 -13.55 48.15
N GLY A 494 -54.22 -14.10 48.98
CA GLY A 494 -54.64 -15.18 49.88
C GLY A 494 -53.61 -15.72 50.80
N GLY A 495 -53.70 -15.32 52.09
CA GLY A 495 -53.26 -16.16 53.22
C GLY A 495 -52.06 -15.72 54.03
N ALA A 496 -52.33 -15.02 55.10
CA ALA A 496 -51.41 -14.81 56.21
C ALA A 496 -51.04 -16.11 56.94
N SER A 497 -49.79 -16.28 57.36
CA SER A 497 -49.48 -16.76 58.71
C SER A 497 -47.96 -16.84 58.92
N GLU A 498 -47.49 -16.02 59.86
CA GLU A 498 -46.58 -16.24 61.00
C GLU A 498 -45.28 -17.04 60.86
N ASN A 499 -44.27 -16.30 61.21
CA ASN A 499 -43.25 -16.55 62.26
C ASN A 499 -42.01 -17.44 61.98
N THR A 500 -40.95 -16.82 62.27
CA THR A 500 -39.79 -17.07 63.17
C THR A 500 -38.43 -17.26 62.53
N SER A 501 -37.57 -16.32 63.00
CA SER A 501 -36.20 -16.45 63.48
C SER A 501 -35.04 -16.74 62.55
N THR A 502 -34.21 -15.73 62.50
CA THR A 502 -32.74 -15.72 62.76
C THR A 502 -31.89 -16.85 62.21
N GLU A 503 -30.95 -16.47 61.35
CA GLU A 503 -29.51 -16.58 61.62
C GLU A 503 -28.69 -16.09 60.43
N THR A 504 -27.84 -15.14 60.72
CA THR A 504 -26.65 -14.83 59.94
C THR A 504 -25.53 -15.83 60.31
N PRO A 505 -24.66 -16.21 59.44
CA PRO A 505 -23.26 -15.86 59.65
C PRO A 505 -22.49 -15.45 58.39
N GLU A 506 -21.77 -14.36 58.57
CA GLU A 506 -20.37 -14.04 58.27
C GLU A 506 -19.55 -14.86 57.26
N HIS A 507 -18.88 -14.00 56.45
CA HIS A 507 -17.49 -14.05 55.94
C HIS A 507 -16.77 -15.40 55.67
N ASN A 508 -16.23 -15.55 54.50
CA ASN A 508 -14.78 -15.48 54.30
C ASN A 508 -14.38 -15.36 52.82
N GLU A 509 -13.42 -14.44 52.65
CA GLU A 509 -12.59 -14.31 51.47
C GLU A 509 -11.73 -15.57 51.23
N LEU A 510 -11.51 -15.87 49.95
CA LEU A 510 -10.16 -16.11 49.40
C LEU A 510 -10.22 -15.92 47.88
#